data_74ce4a8a5dd3a755d96ed09e6cbfe179
#
_entry.id   74ce4a8a5dd3a755d96ed09e6cbfe179
#
_cell.length_a   1.000
_cell.length_b   1.000
_cell.length_c   1.000
_cell.angle_alpha   90.00
_cell.angle_beta   90.00
_cell.angle_gamma   90.00
#
_symmetry.space_group_name_H-M   'P 1'
#
loop_
_entity.id
_entity.type
_entity.pdbx_description
1 polymer ?
#
loop_
_entity_poly.entity_id
_entity_poly.type
_entity_poly.pdbx_seq_one_letter_code
_entity_poly.pdbx_strand_id
1 'polypeptide(L)'
;MWALRRASASIRKQGLNTGSIRICFATSELSNRCFEEFDTGINTITPVVSDRCLSVNRFYRMGHSAPMSFKGSYGFSSQAVGTRSSGEEDDELDGIPELESPSAPDSIQDGNANNDDGLVSEPEHVDEDSDDEGAEGSQSELGYTRTRISQKRPPYSEIVKAIFAALPLSVSSVMDKWVEEGKELTRADIKMAMLGLRKMRMYVVALKLSEWLKSSKHIDFTDRDYASQVDLVAKVSGLQNAEALVQKLPKSFRSEVVYRTLLANCVSVFDVNKSEEVFKKMKDLKLPISCFTCNQLLLLYKRTDKKKIADVLLLMEKENVKPNRSTYKILMDAKGESSDITGMEQVFETMKAEGIKPDIRTKGSLARHYISGGLQEKAEAVLKEMETDDVAGNSLAYTILLPLYAAIGKADEVRKIWQLCESNPRLSHYEAAIEAWGKLKKVDEAEAVFDMMLNKYQNLSSKRYSALLNVYANNNMLGKGMELVKQMTENGCHIGPLTWDSIIRLYIQAGEVEKAESVLNKAAKHARVKPMFRSYIVIMDQYAKSGDIHNTEKVFHRMRQAGFASQFRLYQALIRAYMNAKAPAYGMNERMKADKVFPNKELAAMLSQVDPFRKTAVSEILE
;
A
#
# COMPACT_ATOMS: atom_id res chain seq x y z
N MET A 1 -13.59 27.30 6.53
CA MET A 1 -14.21 26.79 5.28
C MET A 1 -13.91 27.60 4.03
N TRP A 2 -14.08 28.95 4.04
CA TRP A 2 -13.75 29.79 2.87
C TRP A 2 -12.26 29.75 2.47
N ALA A 3 -11.33 29.70 3.45
CA ALA A 3 -9.90 29.55 3.24
C ALA A 3 -9.55 28.18 2.63
N LEU A 4 -10.22 27.10 3.05
CA LEU A 4 -10.07 25.77 2.45
C LEU A 4 -10.54 25.73 1.00
N ARG A 5 -11.61 26.45 0.67
CA ARG A 5 -12.06 26.59 -0.73
C ARG A 5 -11.04 27.32 -1.60
N ARG A 6 -10.40 28.38 -1.12
CA ARG A 6 -9.31 29.05 -1.85
C ARG A 6 -8.15 28.10 -2.12
N ALA A 7 -7.73 27.34 -1.11
CA ALA A 7 -6.68 26.34 -1.26
C ALA A 7 -7.09 25.22 -2.25
N SER A 8 -8.36 24.81 -2.30
CA SER A 8 -8.86 23.79 -3.24
C SER A 8 -9.22 24.32 -4.63
N ALA A 9 -9.53 25.62 -4.78
CA ALA A 9 -9.80 26.24 -6.09
C ALA A 9 -8.58 26.20 -7.02
N SER A 10 -7.37 26.19 -6.47
CA SER A 10 -6.13 26.00 -7.25
C SER A 10 -6.09 24.64 -7.94
N ILE A 11 -6.72 23.61 -7.37
CA ILE A 11 -6.83 22.26 -7.98
C ILE A 11 -7.70 22.31 -9.26
N ARG A 12 -8.77 23.13 -9.29
CA ARG A 12 -9.61 23.31 -10.49
C ARG A 12 -8.88 24.07 -11.60
N LYS A 13 -8.06 25.06 -11.27
CA LYS A 13 -7.34 25.89 -12.26
C LYS A 13 -6.18 25.16 -12.92
N GLN A 14 -5.53 24.22 -12.24
CA GLN A 14 -4.43 23.44 -12.82
C GLN A 14 -4.87 22.44 -13.89
N GLY A 15 -6.18 22.15 -14.02
CA GLY A 15 -6.74 21.29 -15.07
C GLY A 15 -7.08 22.02 -16.39
N LEU A 16 -6.91 23.34 -16.49
CA LEU A 16 -7.34 24.14 -17.64
C LEU A 16 -6.23 24.97 -18.32
N ASN A 17 -4.98 24.92 -17.85
CA ASN A 17 -3.89 25.64 -18.50
C ASN A 17 -3.16 24.73 -19.50
N THR A 18 -3.71 24.61 -20.71
CA THR A 18 -2.96 24.31 -21.94
C THR A 18 -2.38 25.61 -22.49
N GLY A 19 -1.41 26.17 -21.80
CA GLY A 19 -0.68 27.35 -22.23
C GLY A 19 0.82 27.03 -22.24
N SER A 20 1.40 27.06 -23.43
CA SER A 20 2.82 26.92 -23.72
C SER A 20 3.68 27.66 -22.69
N ILE A 21 4.43 26.92 -21.88
CA ILE A 21 5.56 27.50 -21.16
C ILE A 21 6.72 27.54 -22.16
N ARG A 22 6.93 28.70 -22.77
CA ARG A 22 8.21 29.05 -23.39
C ARG A 22 9.22 29.14 -22.26
N ILE A 23 10.14 28.17 -22.23
CA ILE A 23 11.35 28.27 -21.40
C ILE A 23 12.25 29.31 -22.06
N CYS A 24 12.29 30.51 -21.50
CA CYS A 24 13.32 31.50 -21.80
C CYS A 24 14.62 31.02 -21.13
N PHE A 25 15.52 30.51 -21.93
CA PHE A 25 16.93 30.41 -21.55
C PHE A 25 17.47 31.83 -21.51
N ALA A 26 17.74 32.35 -20.33
CA ALA A 26 18.56 33.55 -20.17
C ALA A 26 20.02 33.13 -20.36
N THR A 27 20.58 33.51 -21.49
CA THR A 27 22.00 33.52 -21.74
C THR A 27 22.62 34.64 -20.92
N SER A 28 23.43 34.33 -19.94
CA SER A 28 24.40 35.28 -19.39
C SER A 28 25.74 35.02 -20.06
N GLU A 29 26.08 35.91 -20.96
CA GLU A 29 27.46 36.11 -21.40
C GLU A 29 28.32 36.58 -20.23
N LEU A 30 29.47 35.99 -20.03
CA LEU A 30 30.68 36.69 -19.64
C LEU A 30 31.94 35.85 -19.88
N SER A 31 32.68 36.32 -20.87
CA SER A 31 34.14 36.53 -20.84
C SER A 31 35.10 35.37 -21.08
N ASN A 32 35.60 35.42 -22.29
CA ASN A 32 36.90 34.99 -22.82
C ASN A 32 38.05 34.86 -21.79
N ARG A 33 38.81 33.76 -21.91
CA ARG A 33 40.26 33.82 -22.16
C ARG A 33 40.80 32.47 -22.66
N CYS A 34 41.49 32.60 -23.78
CA CYS A 34 42.46 31.78 -24.49
C CYS A 34 43.28 30.79 -23.66
N PHE A 35 43.59 29.59 -24.20
CA PHE A 35 44.92 29.24 -24.71
C PHE A 35 44.86 27.86 -25.41
N GLU A 36 45.27 27.92 -26.71
CA GLU A 36 46.18 27.11 -27.50
C GLU A 36 45.92 25.61 -27.71
N GLU A 37 45.62 25.35 -28.94
CA GLU A 37 46.10 24.39 -29.94
C GLU A 37 47.13 23.33 -29.47
N PHE A 38 46.83 22.06 -29.81
CA PHE A 38 47.81 21.23 -30.54
C PHE A 38 47.08 20.22 -31.44
N ASP A 39 47.53 20.23 -32.66
CA ASP A 39 47.17 19.59 -33.89
C ASP A 39 47.70 18.14 -33.98
N THR A 40 47.21 17.40 -34.94
CA THR A 40 47.64 16.15 -35.61
C THR A 40 46.83 14.91 -35.18
N GLY A 41 46.23 14.14 -36.10
CA GLY A 41 46.39 13.87 -37.48
C GLY A 41 45.44 12.76 -37.95
N ILE A 42 44.93 12.94 -39.08
CA ILE A 42 44.40 12.11 -40.12
C ILE A 42 44.54 10.57 -39.98
N ASN A 43 43.41 9.82 -40.09
CA ASN A 43 43.33 8.86 -41.20
C ASN A 43 41.88 8.33 -41.41
N THR A 44 41.41 8.63 -42.61
CA THR A 44 40.28 8.07 -43.35
C THR A 44 40.51 6.63 -43.75
N ILE A 45 39.50 5.76 -43.64
CA ILE A 45 39.23 4.69 -44.63
C ILE A 45 37.73 4.31 -44.54
N THR A 46 37.00 4.53 -45.61
CA THR A 46 35.74 3.90 -46.06
C THR A 46 36.05 2.96 -47.22
N PRO A 47 35.07 2.27 -47.81
CA PRO A 47 34.18 1.21 -47.36
C PRO A 47 34.35 -0.08 -48.19
N VAL A 48 33.73 -1.19 -47.79
CA VAL A 48 33.50 -2.30 -48.74
C VAL A 48 32.08 -2.85 -48.54
N VAL A 49 31.32 -2.72 -49.62
CA VAL A 49 30.04 -3.33 -49.94
C VAL A 49 30.25 -4.80 -50.34
N SER A 50 29.38 -5.69 -49.93
CA SER A 50 29.12 -6.94 -50.65
C SER A 50 27.69 -7.42 -50.41
N ASP A 51 26.95 -7.39 -51.52
CA ASP A 51 25.66 -8.03 -51.78
C ASP A 51 25.70 -9.56 -51.71
N ARG A 52 24.57 -10.15 -51.37
CA ARG A 52 23.82 -11.20 -52.09
C ARG A 52 22.66 -11.68 -51.24
N CYS A 53 21.45 -11.32 -51.56
CA CYS A 53 20.43 -12.03 -52.36
C CYS A 53 20.27 -13.53 -52.04
N LEU A 54 19.08 -13.91 -51.55
CA LEU A 54 18.11 -14.69 -52.31
C LEU A 54 16.81 -14.95 -51.52
N SER A 55 15.75 -14.60 -52.17
CA SER A 55 14.33 -14.87 -51.97
C SER A 55 14.00 -16.38 -51.91
N VAL A 56 12.88 -16.73 -51.22
CA VAL A 56 11.82 -17.56 -51.81
C VAL A 56 10.50 -17.38 -51.00
N ASN A 57 9.49 -16.93 -51.73
CA ASN A 57 8.05 -16.99 -51.42
C ASN A 57 7.55 -18.43 -51.34
N ARG A 58 6.55 -18.69 -50.49
CA ARG A 58 5.40 -19.54 -50.88
C ARG A 58 4.14 -19.25 -50.05
N PHE A 59 3.12 -18.90 -50.83
CA PHE A 59 1.67 -18.86 -50.52
C PHE A 59 1.09 -20.24 -50.20
N TYR A 60 0.04 -20.29 -49.37
CA TYR A 60 -1.24 -20.99 -49.58
C TYR A 60 -2.16 -20.63 -48.39
N ARG A 61 -3.22 -19.94 -48.59
CA ARG A 61 -4.56 -20.06 -49.13
C ARG A 61 -5.54 -20.76 -48.16
N MET A 62 -6.58 -20.00 -47.91
CA MET A 62 -7.88 -20.18 -47.27
C MET A 62 -8.50 -21.59 -47.20
N GLY A 63 -9.28 -21.79 -46.12
CA GLY A 63 -10.37 -22.75 -46.06
C GLY A 63 -11.33 -22.45 -44.95
N HIS A 64 -12.52 -21.97 -45.30
CA HIS A 64 -13.68 -21.77 -44.43
C HIS A 64 -14.26 -23.10 -43.91
N SER A 65 -14.77 -23.15 -42.70
CA SER A 65 -16.16 -23.53 -42.40
C SER A 65 -16.44 -23.67 -40.90
N ALA A 66 -17.60 -23.21 -40.48
CA ALA A 66 -18.21 -23.23 -39.15
C ALA A 66 -19.01 -24.53 -38.96
N PRO A 67 -19.95 -24.61 -37.95
CA PRO A 67 -19.67 -25.07 -36.58
C PRO A 67 -20.46 -26.38 -36.28
N MET A 68 -20.07 -27.10 -35.24
CA MET A 68 -21.00 -28.11 -34.65
C MET A 68 -20.78 -28.23 -33.14
N SER A 69 -21.88 -28.11 -32.44
CA SER A 69 -22.10 -28.45 -31.05
C SER A 69 -22.11 -29.96 -30.85
N PHE A 70 -21.56 -30.45 -29.73
CA PHE A 70 -22.08 -31.65 -29.08
C PHE A 70 -21.74 -31.75 -27.60
N LYS A 71 -22.73 -32.09 -26.82
CA LYS A 71 -22.76 -32.48 -25.40
C LYS A 71 -22.22 -33.92 -25.20
N GLY A 72 -21.74 -34.20 -23.96
CA GLY A 72 -21.63 -35.56 -23.41
C GLY A 72 -20.38 -35.71 -22.57
N SER A 73 -20.40 -35.72 -21.34
CA SER A 73 -20.67 -36.64 -20.22
C SER A 73 -19.82 -37.93 -20.16
N TYR A 74 -19.16 -38.07 -19.00
CA TYR A 74 -18.69 -39.26 -18.28
C TYR A 74 -17.41 -40.01 -18.72
N GLY A 75 -16.54 -40.26 -17.70
CA GLY A 75 -16.10 -41.60 -17.42
C GLY A 75 -14.61 -41.78 -17.09
N PHE A 76 -14.38 -42.23 -15.89
CA PHE A 76 -13.18 -42.80 -15.27
C PHE A 76 -12.31 -43.71 -16.16
N SER A 77 -10.98 -43.70 -15.94
CA SER A 77 -10.17 -44.81 -15.44
C SER A 77 -8.72 -44.83 -15.95
N SER A 78 -7.83 -44.83 -15.01
CA SER A 78 -6.50 -45.44 -14.89
C SER A 78 -5.87 -46.19 -16.09
N GLN A 79 -4.60 -45.98 -16.34
CA GLN A 79 -3.43 -46.85 -16.19
C GLN A 79 -2.25 -46.39 -17.05
N ALA A 80 -1.09 -46.61 -16.48
CA ALA A 80 0.23 -46.31 -16.93
C ALA A 80 0.66 -47.00 -18.23
N VAL A 81 1.58 -46.40 -18.98
CA VAL A 81 2.88 -47.01 -19.41
C VAL A 81 3.77 -45.88 -19.94
N GLY A 82 5.03 -45.91 -19.54
CA GLY A 82 6.04 -44.92 -19.84
C GLY A 82 6.65 -45.05 -21.24
N THR A 83 7.26 -43.94 -21.66
CA THR A 83 8.48 -43.95 -22.46
C THR A 83 9.29 -42.67 -22.22
N ARG A 84 10.58 -42.85 -22.10
CA ARG A 84 11.66 -41.87 -21.94
C ARG A 84 11.75 -40.94 -23.15
N SER A 85 12.05 -39.65 -22.91
CA SER A 85 13.14 -38.97 -23.61
C SER A 85 13.36 -37.56 -23.09
N SER A 86 14.63 -37.26 -22.92
CA SER A 86 15.39 -36.02 -22.96
C SER A 86 15.26 -35.04 -21.80
N GLY A 87 16.42 -34.91 -21.18
CA GLY A 87 16.77 -34.04 -20.07
C GLY A 87 16.50 -32.56 -20.32
N GLU A 88 15.91 -32.00 -19.34
CA GLU A 88 16.08 -30.61 -18.97
C GLU A 88 16.88 -30.60 -17.68
N GLU A 89 18.04 -30.00 -17.74
CA GLU A 89 18.89 -29.76 -16.60
C GLU A 89 18.10 -28.87 -15.64
N ASP A 90 17.56 -29.44 -14.58
CA ASP A 90 17.09 -28.73 -13.41
C ASP A 90 18.31 -28.09 -12.74
N ASP A 91 18.56 -26.83 -13.04
CA ASP A 91 19.44 -25.99 -12.22
C ASP A 91 18.87 -25.96 -10.81
N GLU A 92 19.47 -26.77 -9.96
CA GLU A 92 19.18 -26.85 -8.52
C GLU A 92 19.34 -25.44 -7.94
N LEU A 93 18.21 -24.82 -7.58
CA LEU A 93 18.15 -23.70 -6.64
C LEU A 93 18.42 -24.24 -5.23
N ASP A 94 19.64 -24.74 -5.02
CA ASP A 94 20.16 -25.13 -3.72
C ASP A 94 20.25 -23.87 -2.84
N GLY A 95 19.34 -23.75 -1.89
CA GLY A 95 19.38 -22.69 -0.89
C GLY A 95 18.04 -22.26 -0.29
N ILE A 96 16.91 -22.74 -0.81
CA ILE A 96 15.61 -22.51 -0.15
C ILE A 96 15.11 -23.87 0.39
N PRO A 97 15.12 -24.09 1.72
CA PRO A 97 14.68 -25.37 2.29
C PRO A 97 13.23 -25.68 1.96
N GLU A 98 12.95 -26.92 1.56
CA GLU A 98 11.60 -27.46 1.42
C GLU A 98 10.92 -27.44 2.78
N LEU A 99 9.76 -26.79 2.85
CA LEU A 99 8.93 -26.66 4.04
C LEU A 99 7.99 -27.87 4.16
N GLU A 100 8.40 -28.87 4.92
CA GLU A 100 7.47 -29.82 5.51
C GLU A 100 6.67 -29.13 6.63
N SER A 101 5.36 -29.39 6.66
CA SER A 101 4.42 -28.77 7.59
C SER A 101 4.51 -29.42 8.97
N PRO A 102 4.69 -28.66 10.05
CA PRO A 102 4.13 -29.05 11.33
C PRO A 102 3.06 -28.09 11.82
N SER A 103 2.02 -28.69 12.31
CA SER A 103 0.91 -28.12 13.05
C SER A 103 1.36 -27.68 14.43
N ALA A 104 1.24 -26.36 14.75
CA ALA A 104 0.88 -25.80 16.05
C ALA A 104 0.99 -24.26 16.04
N PRO A 105 0.20 -23.53 16.83
CA PRO A 105 0.10 -22.09 16.75
C PRO A 105 1.13 -21.39 17.61
N ASP A 106 1.97 -20.56 16.98
CA ASP A 106 2.87 -19.69 17.71
C ASP A 106 2.17 -18.45 18.26
N SER A 107 2.44 -18.20 19.52
CA SER A 107 1.98 -17.06 20.31
C SER A 107 2.48 -15.73 19.75
N ILE A 108 1.54 -14.89 19.33
CA ILE A 108 1.80 -13.59 18.72
C ILE A 108 1.90 -12.53 19.82
N GLN A 109 3.07 -11.93 19.95
CA GLN A 109 3.25 -10.67 20.67
C GLN A 109 3.68 -9.56 19.71
N ASP A 110 2.94 -8.45 19.79
CA ASP A 110 3.19 -7.11 19.26
C ASP A 110 3.40 -6.91 17.75
N GLY A 111 2.31 -6.53 17.09
CA GLY A 111 2.32 -5.99 15.74
C GLY A 111 1.64 -4.63 15.63
N ASN A 112 2.39 -3.54 15.69
CA ASN A 112 1.95 -2.24 15.20
C ASN A 112 2.68 -1.98 13.89
N ALA A 113 1.98 -2.17 12.76
CA ALA A 113 2.55 -1.99 11.43
C ALA A 113 1.98 -0.74 10.81
N ASN A 114 2.80 0.31 10.72
CA ASN A 114 2.59 1.36 9.75
C ASN A 114 3.30 0.94 8.45
N ASN A 115 2.54 0.45 7.48
CA ASN A 115 3.00 0.36 6.10
C ASN A 115 2.60 1.64 5.38
N ASP A 116 3.58 2.44 5.04
CA ASP A 116 3.46 3.57 4.12
C ASP A 116 3.71 3.08 2.67
N ASP A 117 2.93 2.11 2.27
CA ASP A 117 2.66 1.79 0.88
C ASP A 117 1.16 1.93 0.71
N GLY A 118 0.70 2.97 0.03
CA GLY A 118 -0.61 3.22 -0.59
C GLY A 118 -1.82 2.34 -0.27
N LEU A 119 -1.77 1.53 0.75
CA LEU A 119 -2.88 0.82 1.35
C LEU A 119 -3.52 1.76 2.36
N VAL A 120 -4.77 2.05 2.13
CA VAL A 120 -5.67 2.71 3.07
C VAL A 120 -5.39 2.19 4.46
N SER A 121 -4.90 3.07 5.34
CA SER A 121 -4.93 2.81 6.78
C SER A 121 -6.33 2.32 7.09
N GLU A 122 -6.46 1.15 7.70
CA GLU A 122 -7.75 0.75 8.24
C GLU A 122 -8.29 1.95 9.01
N PRO A 123 -9.58 2.30 8.85
CA PRO A 123 -10.16 3.34 9.66
C PRO A 123 -9.93 2.94 11.11
N GLU A 124 -8.98 3.61 11.76
CA GLU A 124 -8.89 3.54 13.20
C GLU A 124 -10.28 3.93 13.67
N HIS A 125 -10.99 3.02 14.34
CA HIS A 125 -12.11 3.38 15.18
C HIS A 125 -11.52 4.31 16.26
N VAL A 126 -11.45 5.58 15.92
CA VAL A 126 -11.27 6.62 16.93
C VAL A 126 -12.56 6.55 17.71
N ASP A 127 -12.46 6.05 18.93
CA ASP A 127 -13.50 6.24 19.93
C ASP A 127 -13.61 7.76 20.13
N GLU A 128 -14.45 8.44 19.34
CA GLU A 128 -14.99 9.75 19.65
C GLU A 128 -16.07 9.55 20.72
N ASP A 129 -15.64 9.17 21.92
CA ASP A 129 -16.45 9.27 23.14
C ASP A 129 -15.71 10.23 24.07
N SER A 130 -15.85 11.51 23.80
CA SER A 130 -15.81 12.58 24.80
C SER A 130 -16.62 13.76 24.28
N ASP A 131 -17.93 13.53 24.14
CA ASP A 131 -18.89 14.61 24.28
C ASP A 131 -19.10 14.80 25.78
N ASP A 132 -18.26 15.63 26.36
CA ASP A 132 -18.55 16.29 27.62
C ASP A 132 -19.07 17.69 27.29
N GLU A 133 -20.38 17.78 27.07
CA GLU A 133 -21.09 19.05 27.07
C GLU A 133 -21.42 19.45 28.51
N GLY A 134 -20.77 20.52 28.96
CA GLY A 134 -21.43 21.51 29.76
C GLY A 134 -21.51 21.29 31.27
N ALA A 135 -20.58 21.88 32.01
CA ALA A 135 -20.94 22.59 33.24
C ALA A 135 -19.89 23.68 33.54
N GLU A 136 -20.30 24.92 33.41
CA GLU A 136 -19.63 26.08 34.00
C GLU A 136 -19.59 25.95 35.52
N GLY A 137 -18.46 26.24 36.14
CA GLY A 137 -18.44 26.52 37.57
C GLY A 137 -17.11 26.32 38.26
N SER A 138 -16.43 27.44 38.50
CA SER A 138 -15.56 27.77 39.64
C SER A 138 -14.16 27.15 39.79
N GLN A 139 -13.25 28.11 39.80
CA GLN A 139 -11.85 28.09 40.23
C GLN A 139 -11.56 27.29 41.50
N SER A 140 -10.50 26.49 41.47
CA SER A 140 -9.53 26.48 42.57
C SER A 140 -8.20 25.90 42.09
N GLU A 141 -7.14 26.72 42.21
CA GLU A 141 -5.73 26.32 42.16
C GLU A 141 -5.44 25.20 43.11
N LEU A 142 -4.82 24.14 42.63
CA LEU A 142 -3.82 23.37 43.42
C LEU A 142 -3.01 22.48 42.44
N GLY A 143 -1.69 22.77 42.38
CA GLY A 143 -0.74 22.04 41.55
C GLY A 143 -0.63 20.57 41.95
N TYR A 144 -0.84 19.71 40.95
CA TYR A 144 -0.37 18.34 40.99
C TYR A 144 0.44 18.05 39.73
N THR A 145 1.73 17.91 39.90
CA THR A 145 2.66 17.27 38.97
C THR A 145 2.14 15.87 38.67
N ARG A 146 1.53 15.73 37.53
CA ARG A 146 1.01 14.46 37.01
C ARG A 146 2.16 13.68 36.39
N THR A 147 2.93 12.97 37.22
CA THR A 147 3.78 11.86 36.80
C THR A 147 2.90 10.84 36.09
N ARG A 148 2.97 10.81 34.75
CA ARG A 148 2.39 9.74 33.96
C ARG A 148 3.16 8.45 34.25
N ILE A 149 2.71 7.72 35.27
CA ILE A 149 3.06 6.33 35.47
C ILE A 149 2.59 5.58 34.24
N SER A 150 3.50 4.94 33.53
CA SER A 150 3.23 4.01 32.44
C SER A 150 2.35 2.87 32.98
N GLN A 151 1.05 3.03 32.83
CA GLN A 151 0.12 1.95 33.18
C GLN A 151 0.41 0.77 32.22
N LYS A 152 1.00 -0.31 32.77
CA LYS A 152 1.02 -1.62 32.12
C LYS A 152 -0.43 -1.93 31.75
N ARG A 153 -0.71 -2.17 30.47
CA ARG A 153 -2.03 -2.62 30.01
C ARG A 153 -2.45 -3.81 30.88
N PRO A 154 -3.69 -3.85 31.39
CA PRO A 154 -4.15 -5.00 32.16
C PRO A 154 -4.00 -6.26 31.29
N PRO A 155 -3.57 -7.40 31.87
CA PRO A 155 -3.47 -8.64 31.13
C PRO A 155 -4.84 -8.99 30.54
N TYR A 156 -4.86 -9.50 29.32
CA TYR A 156 -6.10 -10.00 28.70
C TYR A 156 -6.80 -10.97 29.65
N SER A 157 -8.13 -10.85 29.75
CA SER A 157 -8.94 -11.80 30.52
C SER A 157 -8.79 -13.22 29.94
N GLU A 158 -9.10 -14.23 30.74
CA GLU A 158 -8.97 -15.64 30.33
C GLU A 158 -9.83 -15.93 29.08
N ILE A 159 -11.03 -15.34 28.98
CA ILE A 159 -11.88 -15.52 27.79
C ILE A 159 -11.24 -14.91 26.55
N VAL A 160 -10.62 -13.74 26.64
CA VAL A 160 -9.95 -13.11 25.51
C VAL A 160 -8.77 -13.96 25.01
N LYS A 161 -8.01 -14.54 25.93
CA LYS A 161 -6.92 -15.49 25.59
C LYS A 161 -7.47 -16.76 24.92
N ALA A 162 -8.56 -17.32 25.45
CA ALA A 162 -9.21 -18.50 24.87
C ALA A 162 -9.74 -18.23 23.44
N ILE A 163 -10.31 -17.05 23.19
CA ILE A 163 -10.78 -16.63 21.87
C ILE A 163 -9.60 -16.50 20.90
N PHE A 164 -8.46 -15.96 21.33
CA PHE A 164 -7.28 -15.82 20.46
C PHE A 164 -6.66 -17.17 20.07
N ALA A 165 -6.73 -18.15 20.97
CA ALA A 165 -6.26 -19.51 20.73
C ALA A 165 -7.25 -20.36 19.90
N ALA A 166 -8.50 -19.92 19.78
CA ALA A 166 -9.55 -20.68 19.10
C ALA A 166 -9.37 -20.71 17.57
N LEU A 167 -9.58 -21.87 16.98
CA LEU A 167 -9.77 -21.99 15.54
C LEU A 167 -11.11 -21.39 15.11
N PRO A 168 -11.27 -20.91 13.86
CA PRO A 168 -12.53 -20.30 13.40
C PRO A 168 -13.78 -21.15 13.65
N LEU A 169 -13.66 -22.46 13.51
CA LEU A 169 -14.80 -23.39 13.72
C LEU A 169 -15.07 -23.69 15.21
N SER A 170 -14.12 -23.48 16.10
CA SER A 170 -14.26 -23.77 17.52
C SER A 170 -14.68 -22.57 18.37
N VAL A 171 -14.75 -21.36 17.80
CA VAL A 171 -15.10 -20.14 18.53
C VAL A 171 -16.44 -20.26 19.25
N SER A 172 -17.48 -20.74 18.55
CA SER A 172 -18.81 -20.93 19.14
C SER A 172 -18.77 -21.90 20.33
N SER A 173 -18.09 -23.05 20.17
CA SER A 173 -17.96 -24.03 21.26
C SER A 173 -17.18 -23.49 22.47
N VAL A 174 -16.15 -22.65 22.24
CA VAL A 174 -15.42 -21.99 23.34
C VAL A 174 -16.33 -21.02 24.09
N MET A 175 -17.14 -20.26 23.37
CA MET A 175 -18.06 -19.31 23.95
C MET A 175 -19.22 -19.99 24.68
N ASP A 176 -19.81 -21.05 24.08
CA ASP A 176 -20.90 -21.82 24.68
C ASP A 176 -20.41 -22.47 25.99
N LYS A 177 -19.24 -23.11 25.97
CA LYS A 177 -18.62 -23.69 27.17
C LYS A 177 -18.38 -22.67 28.29
N TRP A 178 -17.91 -21.45 27.92
CA TRP A 178 -17.69 -20.38 28.88
C TRP A 178 -18.99 -19.96 29.58
N VAL A 179 -20.08 -19.88 28.83
CA VAL A 179 -21.41 -19.54 29.37
C VAL A 179 -21.98 -20.69 30.20
N GLU A 180 -21.82 -21.95 29.73
CA GLU A 180 -22.25 -23.15 30.49
C GLU A 180 -21.53 -23.29 31.84
N GLU A 181 -20.26 -22.88 31.92
CA GLU A 181 -19.50 -22.81 33.15
C GLU A 181 -19.96 -21.70 34.11
N GLY A 182 -20.99 -20.92 33.73
CA GLY A 182 -21.53 -19.82 34.51
C GLY A 182 -20.59 -18.63 34.69
N LYS A 183 -19.57 -18.51 33.85
CA LYS A 183 -18.60 -17.41 33.89
C LYS A 183 -19.19 -16.15 33.28
N GLU A 184 -18.98 -15.02 33.92
CA GLU A 184 -19.45 -13.73 33.43
C GLU A 184 -18.77 -13.36 32.09
N LEU A 185 -19.57 -12.91 31.10
CA LEU A 185 -19.12 -12.41 29.84
C LEU A 185 -19.43 -10.91 29.75
N THR A 186 -18.40 -10.09 29.86
CA THR A 186 -18.60 -8.64 29.82
C THR A 186 -18.49 -8.07 28.40
N ARG A 187 -19.18 -6.94 28.15
CA ARG A 187 -19.04 -6.23 26.89
C ARG A 187 -17.62 -5.70 26.66
N ALA A 188 -16.89 -5.42 27.74
CA ALA A 188 -15.49 -5.00 27.68
C ALA A 188 -14.60 -6.14 27.14
N ASP A 189 -14.80 -7.39 27.58
CA ASP A 189 -14.05 -8.54 27.07
C ASP A 189 -14.28 -8.75 25.57
N ILE A 190 -15.53 -8.64 25.12
CA ILE A 190 -15.87 -8.74 23.70
C ILE A 190 -15.21 -7.61 22.90
N LYS A 191 -15.27 -6.35 23.37
CA LYS A 191 -14.59 -5.22 22.72
C LYS A 191 -13.09 -5.48 22.61
N MET A 192 -12.45 -5.94 23.69
CA MET A 192 -11.02 -6.26 23.69
C MET A 192 -10.67 -7.42 22.75
N ALA A 193 -11.47 -8.49 22.75
CA ALA A 193 -11.29 -9.61 21.83
C ALA A 193 -11.41 -9.17 20.36
N MET A 194 -12.47 -8.43 20.02
CA MET A 194 -12.69 -7.91 18.66
C MET A 194 -11.58 -6.99 18.19
N LEU A 195 -11.12 -6.06 19.04
CA LEU A 195 -9.99 -5.19 18.74
C LEU A 195 -8.69 -5.99 18.54
N GLY A 196 -8.41 -6.96 19.40
CA GLY A 196 -7.24 -7.81 19.30
C GLY A 196 -7.25 -8.67 18.02
N LEU A 197 -8.38 -9.33 17.73
CA LEU A 197 -8.55 -10.14 16.52
C LEU A 197 -8.39 -9.31 15.23
N ARG A 198 -8.93 -8.09 15.20
CA ARG A 198 -8.75 -7.15 14.07
C ARG A 198 -7.28 -6.74 13.93
N LYS A 199 -6.62 -6.42 15.03
CA LYS A 199 -5.19 -6.08 15.05
C LYS A 199 -4.32 -7.22 14.54
N MET A 200 -4.69 -8.47 14.85
CA MET A 200 -4.02 -9.68 14.36
C MET A 200 -4.50 -10.11 12.96
N ARG A 201 -5.43 -9.37 12.34
CA ARG A 201 -6.07 -9.70 11.05
C ARG A 201 -6.79 -11.06 11.02
N MET A 202 -7.19 -11.55 12.17
CA MET A 202 -7.96 -12.80 12.32
C MET A 202 -9.46 -12.55 12.05
N TYR A 203 -9.77 -11.99 10.86
CA TYR A 203 -11.13 -11.53 10.53
C TYR A 203 -12.17 -12.65 10.51
N VAL A 204 -11.76 -13.88 10.16
CA VAL A 204 -12.68 -15.03 10.14
C VAL A 204 -13.11 -15.40 11.56
N VAL A 205 -12.15 -15.42 12.51
CA VAL A 205 -12.43 -15.67 13.94
C VAL A 205 -13.31 -14.56 14.51
N ALA A 206 -12.99 -13.29 14.19
CA ALA A 206 -13.79 -12.14 14.60
C ALA A 206 -15.23 -12.20 14.04
N LEU A 207 -15.40 -12.63 12.80
CA LEU A 207 -16.73 -12.79 12.19
C LEU A 207 -17.52 -13.89 12.91
N LYS A 208 -16.89 -15.04 13.19
CA LYS A 208 -17.55 -16.13 13.94
C LYS A 208 -17.94 -15.71 15.34
N LEU A 209 -17.10 -14.94 16.02
CA LEU A 209 -17.43 -14.35 17.32
C LEU A 209 -18.66 -13.41 17.21
N SER A 210 -18.69 -12.56 16.18
CA SER A 210 -19.82 -11.65 15.93
C SER A 210 -21.12 -12.41 15.61
N GLU A 211 -21.04 -13.50 14.82
CA GLU A 211 -22.18 -14.37 14.51
C GLU A 211 -22.72 -15.05 15.78
N TRP A 212 -21.84 -15.57 16.63
CA TRP A 212 -22.21 -16.17 17.90
C TRP A 212 -22.89 -15.15 18.84
N LEU A 213 -22.33 -13.95 18.99
CA LEU A 213 -22.92 -12.89 19.80
C LEU A 213 -24.33 -12.53 19.38
N LYS A 214 -24.58 -12.49 18.06
CA LYS A 214 -25.89 -12.20 17.51
C LYS A 214 -26.91 -13.33 17.79
N SER A 215 -26.47 -14.59 17.79
CA SER A 215 -27.35 -15.75 18.01
C SER A 215 -27.62 -16.02 19.48
N SER A 216 -26.63 -15.80 20.34
CA SER A 216 -26.69 -16.17 21.76
C SER A 216 -27.62 -15.30 22.62
N LYS A 217 -27.90 -14.06 22.18
CA LYS A 217 -28.71 -13.06 22.90
C LYS A 217 -28.24 -12.73 24.33
N HIS A 218 -27.03 -13.15 24.72
CA HIS A 218 -26.47 -12.83 26.04
C HIS A 218 -26.10 -11.37 26.18
N ILE A 219 -25.83 -10.70 25.05
CA ILE A 219 -25.49 -9.27 25.01
C ILE A 219 -26.33 -8.62 23.90
N ASP A 220 -26.94 -7.49 24.18
CA ASP A 220 -27.73 -6.75 23.20
C ASP A 220 -26.86 -6.31 22.02
N PHE A 221 -27.31 -6.63 20.81
CA PHE A 221 -26.60 -6.31 19.58
C PHE A 221 -26.96 -4.90 19.12
N THR A 222 -25.98 -4.01 19.11
CA THR A 222 -26.14 -2.58 18.81
C THR A 222 -25.83 -2.26 17.35
N ASP A 223 -26.13 -1.03 16.91
CA ASP A 223 -25.75 -0.51 15.58
C ASP A 223 -24.25 -0.64 15.30
N ARG A 224 -23.40 -0.41 16.33
CA ARG A 224 -21.95 -0.55 16.24
C ARG A 224 -21.53 -2.00 15.99
N ASP A 225 -22.25 -2.97 16.56
CA ASP A 225 -22.00 -4.39 16.36
C ASP A 225 -22.39 -4.82 14.95
N TYR A 226 -23.53 -4.30 14.43
CA TYR A 226 -23.91 -4.51 13.03
C TYR A 226 -22.91 -3.88 12.07
N ALA A 227 -22.42 -2.66 12.33
CA ALA A 227 -21.37 -2.01 11.55
C ALA A 227 -20.08 -2.86 11.58
N SER A 228 -19.68 -3.35 12.76
CA SER A 228 -18.55 -4.26 12.92
C SER A 228 -18.74 -5.54 12.11
N GLN A 229 -19.93 -6.14 12.10
CA GLN A 229 -20.25 -7.32 11.31
C GLN A 229 -20.17 -7.03 9.80
N VAL A 230 -20.70 -5.89 9.34
CA VAL A 230 -20.61 -5.44 7.92
C VAL A 230 -19.16 -5.31 7.48
N ASP A 231 -18.31 -4.71 8.30
CA ASP A 231 -16.88 -4.58 8.02
C ASP A 231 -16.19 -5.95 7.91
N LEU A 232 -16.46 -6.86 8.86
CA LEU A 232 -15.90 -8.21 8.84
C LEU A 232 -16.37 -9.02 7.63
N VAL A 233 -17.65 -8.93 7.26
CA VAL A 233 -18.19 -9.60 6.06
C VAL A 233 -17.55 -9.02 4.79
N ALA A 234 -17.35 -7.69 4.72
CA ALA A 234 -16.65 -7.07 3.60
C ALA A 234 -15.22 -7.60 3.43
N LYS A 235 -14.49 -7.77 4.55
CA LYS A 235 -13.11 -8.27 4.56
C LYS A 235 -12.98 -9.78 4.29
N VAL A 236 -13.95 -10.60 4.75
CA VAL A 236 -13.91 -12.06 4.62
C VAL A 236 -14.59 -12.55 3.33
N SER A 237 -15.76 -11.99 3.02
CA SER A 237 -16.66 -12.49 1.97
C SER A 237 -16.88 -11.49 0.82
N GLY A 238 -16.28 -10.32 0.91
CA GLY A 238 -16.32 -9.27 -0.10
C GLY A 238 -17.50 -8.30 0.02
N LEU A 239 -17.40 -7.19 -0.73
CA LEU A 239 -18.34 -6.06 -0.66
C LEU A 239 -19.78 -6.42 -1.01
N GLN A 240 -19.99 -7.31 -1.98
CA GLN A 240 -21.33 -7.71 -2.40
C GLN A 240 -22.10 -8.37 -1.25
N ASN A 241 -21.41 -9.25 -0.49
CA ASN A 241 -22.04 -9.91 0.66
C ASN A 241 -22.27 -8.93 1.82
N ALA A 242 -21.39 -7.96 2.01
CA ALA A 242 -21.59 -6.89 3.00
C ALA A 242 -22.79 -6.01 2.64
N GLU A 243 -22.97 -5.66 1.37
CA GLU A 243 -24.13 -4.90 0.88
C GLU A 243 -25.43 -5.70 1.06
N ALA A 244 -25.42 -6.99 0.70
CA ALA A 244 -26.56 -7.88 0.90
C ALA A 244 -26.92 -8.02 2.40
N LEU A 245 -25.91 -8.03 3.29
CA LEU A 245 -26.13 -8.02 4.72
C LEU A 245 -26.85 -6.73 5.16
N VAL A 246 -26.38 -5.55 4.72
CA VAL A 246 -27.02 -4.27 5.06
C VAL A 246 -28.47 -4.21 4.58
N GLN A 247 -28.77 -4.76 3.41
CA GLN A 247 -30.14 -4.84 2.88
C GLN A 247 -31.05 -5.76 3.70
N LYS A 248 -30.49 -6.80 4.36
CA LYS A 248 -31.23 -7.73 5.22
C LYS A 248 -31.43 -7.21 6.65
N LEU A 249 -30.71 -6.17 7.06
CA LEU A 249 -30.88 -5.60 8.40
C LEU A 249 -32.28 -5.02 8.60
N PRO A 250 -32.85 -5.11 9.81
CA PRO A 250 -34.06 -4.37 10.15
C PRO A 250 -33.88 -2.86 9.91
N LYS A 251 -34.94 -2.17 9.53
CA LYS A 251 -34.85 -0.71 9.24
C LYS A 251 -34.29 0.11 10.40
N SER A 252 -34.60 -0.29 11.65
CA SER A 252 -34.10 0.36 12.87
C SER A 252 -32.57 0.35 13.02
N PHE A 253 -31.89 -0.65 12.43
CA PHE A 253 -30.45 -0.80 12.50
C PHE A 253 -29.72 -0.35 11.22
N ARG A 254 -30.43 0.22 10.24
CA ARG A 254 -29.83 0.81 9.03
C ARG A 254 -29.40 2.26 9.30
N SER A 255 -28.58 2.43 10.32
CA SER A 255 -28.11 3.74 10.79
C SER A 255 -26.93 4.27 9.99
N GLU A 256 -26.56 5.52 10.26
CA GLU A 256 -25.39 6.17 9.66
C GLU A 256 -24.12 5.34 9.89
N VAL A 257 -23.90 4.81 11.11
CA VAL A 257 -22.71 4.03 11.46
C VAL A 257 -22.54 2.80 10.56
N VAL A 258 -23.63 2.12 10.20
CA VAL A 258 -23.62 0.96 9.30
C VAL A 258 -23.25 1.37 7.87
N TYR A 259 -23.91 2.42 7.36
CA TYR A 259 -23.67 2.87 5.98
C TYR A 259 -22.29 3.50 5.81
N ARG A 260 -21.80 4.31 6.79
CA ARG A 260 -20.44 4.86 6.71
C ARG A 260 -19.38 3.78 6.73
N THR A 261 -19.61 2.66 7.46
CA THR A 261 -18.72 1.50 7.47
C THR A 261 -18.71 0.78 6.12
N LEU A 262 -19.88 0.60 5.50
CA LEU A 262 -19.96 0.07 4.13
C LEU A 262 -19.23 0.98 3.14
N LEU A 263 -19.44 2.31 3.23
CA LEU A 263 -18.74 3.30 2.41
C LEU A 263 -17.22 3.19 2.58
N ALA A 264 -16.72 3.11 3.82
CA ALA A 264 -15.29 2.96 4.10
C ALA A 264 -14.70 1.71 3.45
N ASN A 265 -15.43 0.59 3.44
CA ASN A 265 -15.00 -0.63 2.76
C ASN A 265 -15.01 -0.48 1.23
N CYS A 266 -15.98 0.23 0.63
CA CYS A 266 -15.98 0.56 -0.80
C CYS A 266 -14.78 1.45 -1.16
N VAL A 267 -14.49 2.46 -0.34
CA VAL A 267 -13.35 3.38 -0.51
C VAL A 267 -12.02 2.62 -0.39
N SER A 268 -11.92 1.64 0.52
CA SER A 268 -10.69 0.87 0.74
C SER A 268 -10.26 0.06 -0.50
N VAL A 269 -11.20 -0.35 -1.34
CA VAL A 269 -10.93 -1.04 -2.62
C VAL A 269 -10.99 -0.09 -3.83
N PHE A 270 -11.13 1.22 -3.60
CA PHE A 270 -11.22 2.26 -4.64
C PHE A 270 -12.36 2.08 -5.65
N ASP A 271 -13.45 1.42 -5.27
CA ASP A 271 -14.64 1.30 -6.11
C ASP A 271 -15.45 2.62 -6.05
N VAL A 272 -15.15 3.53 -6.98
CA VAL A 272 -15.78 4.86 -7.06
C VAL A 272 -17.29 4.73 -7.22
N ASN A 273 -17.73 3.86 -8.15
CA ASN A 273 -19.15 3.74 -8.47
C ASN A 273 -19.96 3.25 -7.27
N LYS A 274 -19.47 2.20 -6.58
CA LYS A 274 -20.13 1.70 -5.37
C LYS A 274 -20.06 2.70 -4.21
N SER A 275 -18.94 3.40 -4.05
CA SER A 275 -18.82 4.43 -3.01
C SER A 275 -19.83 5.56 -3.22
N GLU A 276 -19.99 6.05 -4.45
CA GLU A 276 -20.98 7.09 -4.79
C GLU A 276 -22.43 6.57 -4.66
N GLU A 277 -22.69 5.30 -5.02
CA GLU A 277 -23.98 4.67 -4.82
C GLU A 277 -24.37 4.55 -3.34
N VAL A 278 -23.44 4.06 -2.50
CA VAL A 278 -23.65 3.96 -1.04
C VAL A 278 -23.88 5.35 -0.46
N PHE A 279 -23.08 6.34 -0.85
CA PHE A 279 -23.26 7.72 -0.40
C PHE A 279 -24.59 8.31 -0.85
N LYS A 280 -25.03 8.04 -2.08
CA LYS A 280 -26.37 8.44 -2.56
C LYS A 280 -27.47 7.80 -1.71
N LYS A 281 -27.37 6.48 -1.40
CA LYS A 281 -28.32 5.79 -0.51
C LYS A 281 -28.38 6.44 0.88
N MET A 282 -27.24 6.89 1.43
CA MET A 282 -27.22 7.63 2.71
C MET A 282 -28.04 8.93 2.64
N LYS A 283 -27.91 9.70 1.55
CA LYS A 283 -28.69 10.91 1.32
C LYS A 283 -30.20 10.63 1.14
N ASP A 284 -30.54 9.61 0.34
CA ASP A 284 -31.91 9.23 0.07
C ASP A 284 -32.64 8.78 1.37
N LEU A 285 -31.92 8.14 2.27
CA LEU A 285 -32.39 7.74 3.61
C LEU A 285 -32.35 8.90 4.63
N LYS A 286 -31.91 10.09 4.22
CA LYS A 286 -31.74 11.26 5.09
C LYS A 286 -30.88 11.00 6.34
N LEU A 287 -29.89 10.14 6.20
CA LEU A 287 -28.94 9.87 7.29
C LEU A 287 -28.03 11.08 7.50
N PRO A 288 -27.64 11.39 8.75
CA PRO A 288 -26.74 12.50 9.04
C PRO A 288 -25.38 12.27 8.35
N ILE A 289 -24.80 13.32 7.80
CA ILE A 289 -23.48 13.25 7.15
C ILE A 289 -22.42 13.63 8.18
N SER A 290 -21.66 12.65 8.64
CA SER A 290 -20.59 12.87 9.62
C SER A 290 -19.28 13.33 8.96
N CYS A 291 -18.37 13.91 9.77
CA CYS A 291 -17.01 14.23 9.35
C CYS A 291 -16.25 12.97 8.84
N PHE A 292 -16.50 11.81 9.45
CA PHE A 292 -15.94 10.53 8.98
C PHE A 292 -16.38 10.21 7.54
N THR A 293 -17.68 10.32 7.25
CA THR A 293 -18.23 10.11 5.89
C THR A 293 -17.57 11.02 4.87
N CYS A 294 -17.45 12.32 5.18
CA CYS A 294 -16.76 13.28 4.32
C CYS A 294 -15.28 12.91 4.13
N ASN A 295 -14.59 12.51 5.18
CA ASN A 295 -13.19 12.08 5.09
C ASN A 295 -13.01 10.83 4.23
N GLN A 296 -13.94 9.88 4.24
CA GLN A 296 -13.90 8.73 3.31
C GLN A 296 -14.02 9.19 1.85
N LEU A 297 -14.92 10.11 1.54
CA LEU A 297 -15.02 10.66 0.18
C LEU A 297 -13.76 11.46 -0.22
N LEU A 298 -13.18 12.24 0.70
CA LEU A 298 -11.91 12.92 0.46
C LEU A 298 -10.77 11.95 0.16
N LEU A 299 -10.67 10.84 0.91
CA LEU A 299 -9.69 9.78 0.67
C LEU A 299 -9.87 9.13 -0.71
N LEU A 300 -11.11 8.86 -1.11
CA LEU A 300 -11.42 8.32 -2.42
C LEU A 300 -10.99 9.30 -3.53
N TYR A 301 -11.45 10.55 -3.45
CA TYR A 301 -11.22 11.55 -4.50
C TYR A 301 -9.79 12.07 -4.54
N LYS A 302 -9.06 12.03 -3.43
CA LYS A 302 -7.62 12.29 -3.40
C LYS A 302 -6.85 11.42 -4.42
N ARG A 303 -7.28 10.17 -4.61
CA ARG A 303 -6.63 9.20 -5.49
C ARG A 303 -7.26 9.08 -6.87
N THR A 304 -8.56 9.34 -6.99
CA THR A 304 -9.31 9.09 -8.23
C THR A 304 -9.59 10.37 -9.01
N ASP A 305 -10.23 11.36 -8.39
CA ASP A 305 -10.55 12.64 -9.03
C ASP A 305 -10.43 13.81 -8.03
N LYS A 306 -9.24 14.39 -7.97
CA LYS A 306 -8.95 15.52 -7.07
C LYS A 306 -9.87 16.73 -7.25
N LYS A 307 -10.57 16.88 -8.40
CA LYS A 307 -11.50 17.97 -8.63
C LYS A 307 -12.74 17.88 -7.73
N LYS A 308 -13.19 16.66 -7.41
CA LYS A 308 -14.33 16.40 -6.52
C LYS A 308 -14.03 16.72 -5.04
N ILE A 309 -12.78 16.95 -4.66
CA ILE A 309 -12.44 17.39 -3.28
C ILE A 309 -13.17 18.70 -2.94
N ALA A 310 -13.25 19.66 -3.87
CA ALA A 310 -13.95 20.90 -3.64
C ALA A 310 -15.45 20.69 -3.38
N ASP A 311 -16.06 19.73 -4.06
CA ASP A 311 -17.48 19.43 -3.89
C ASP A 311 -17.76 18.79 -2.51
N VAL A 312 -16.82 17.99 -1.99
CA VAL A 312 -16.92 17.45 -0.61
C VAL A 312 -16.78 18.56 0.43
N LEU A 313 -15.89 19.53 0.22
CA LEU A 313 -15.75 20.67 1.14
C LEU A 313 -17.01 21.56 1.13
N LEU A 314 -17.65 21.74 -0.03
CA LEU A 314 -18.95 22.40 -0.14
C LEU A 314 -20.04 21.62 0.60
N LEU A 315 -20.03 20.30 0.49
CA LEU A 315 -20.96 19.45 1.24
C LEU A 315 -20.76 19.60 2.75
N MET A 316 -19.51 19.56 3.24
CA MET A 316 -19.22 19.78 4.67
C MET A 316 -19.77 21.11 5.18
N GLU A 317 -19.62 22.17 4.38
CA GLU A 317 -20.16 23.49 4.74
C GLU A 317 -21.69 23.49 4.73
N LYS A 318 -22.33 22.90 3.71
CA LYS A 318 -23.78 22.80 3.60
C LYS A 318 -24.40 22.04 4.77
N GLU A 319 -23.80 20.93 5.15
CA GLU A 319 -24.27 20.06 6.25
C GLU A 319 -23.75 20.52 7.63
N ASN A 320 -23.09 21.69 7.69
CA ASN A 320 -22.48 22.25 8.91
C ASN A 320 -21.51 21.28 9.63
N VAL A 321 -20.80 20.44 8.86
CA VAL A 321 -19.81 19.48 9.36
C VAL A 321 -18.45 20.17 9.52
N LYS A 322 -17.94 20.26 10.74
CA LYS A 322 -16.62 20.86 11.00
C LYS A 322 -15.49 19.93 10.56
N PRO A 323 -14.48 20.42 9.82
CA PRO A 323 -13.27 19.67 9.52
C PRO A 323 -12.51 19.31 10.80
N ASN A 324 -11.99 18.11 10.86
CA ASN A 324 -11.13 17.66 11.96
C ASN A 324 -9.67 17.52 11.49
N ARG A 325 -8.77 17.09 12.39
CA ARG A 325 -7.34 16.87 12.08
C ARG A 325 -7.13 15.96 10.87
N SER A 326 -7.90 14.88 10.77
CA SER A 326 -7.82 13.94 9.64
C SER A 326 -8.22 14.61 8.33
N THR A 327 -9.23 15.48 8.33
CA THR A 327 -9.64 16.25 7.13
C THR A 327 -8.48 17.10 6.61
N TYR A 328 -7.84 17.87 7.50
CA TYR A 328 -6.70 18.71 7.13
C TYR A 328 -5.51 17.87 6.63
N LYS A 329 -5.20 16.73 7.29
CA LYS A 329 -4.14 15.83 6.84
C LYS A 329 -4.41 15.30 5.43
N ILE A 330 -5.64 14.86 5.13
CA ILE A 330 -6.02 14.37 3.79
C ILE A 330 -5.83 15.48 2.73
N LEU A 331 -6.24 16.72 3.05
CA LEU A 331 -6.10 17.86 2.15
C LEU A 331 -4.63 18.24 1.92
N MET A 332 -3.83 18.26 2.99
CA MET A 332 -2.37 18.47 2.89
C MET A 332 -1.72 17.42 2.01
N ASP A 333 -2.03 16.13 2.24
CA ASP A 333 -1.50 15.03 1.45
C ASP A 333 -1.95 15.14 -0.03
N ALA A 334 -3.20 15.55 -0.29
CA ALA A 334 -3.69 15.75 -1.65
C ALA A 334 -2.93 16.87 -2.41
N LYS A 335 -2.56 17.93 -1.70
CA LYS A 335 -1.75 19.03 -2.23
C LYS A 335 -0.29 18.63 -2.42
N GLY A 336 0.32 18.02 -1.40
CA GLY A 336 1.70 17.54 -1.45
C GLY A 336 1.94 16.51 -2.56
N GLU A 337 1.04 15.53 -2.73
CA GLU A 337 1.08 14.55 -3.82
C GLU A 337 0.89 15.17 -5.22
N SER A 338 0.40 16.40 -5.30
CA SER A 338 0.28 17.16 -6.55
C SER A 338 1.42 18.17 -6.73
N SER A 339 2.46 18.09 -5.88
CA SER A 339 3.58 19.06 -5.84
C SER A 339 3.12 20.53 -5.62
N ASP A 340 1.90 20.75 -5.09
CA ASP A 340 1.38 22.06 -4.74
C ASP A 340 1.78 22.39 -3.30
N ILE A 341 3.06 22.72 -3.12
CA ILE A 341 3.63 23.00 -1.80
C ILE A 341 2.99 24.21 -1.16
N THR A 342 2.78 25.27 -1.93
CA THR A 342 2.11 26.51 -1.43
C THR A 342 0.69 26.22 -0.95
N GLY A 343 -0.07 25.43 -1.71
CA GLY A 343 -1.42 25.04 -1.29
C GLY A 343 -1.40 24.13 -0.06
N MET A 344 -0.39 23.28 0.09
CA MET A 344 -0.20 22.44 1.28
C MET A 344 0.08 23.31 2.53
N GLU A 345 0.97 24.30 2.41
CA GLU A 345 1.27 25.25 3.49
C GLU A 345 0.04 26.05 3.90
N GLN A 346 -0.75 26.53 2.93
CA GLN A 346 -2.01 27.23 3.21
C GLN A 346 -2.99 26.35 4.00
N VAL A 347 -3.12 25.06 3.66
CA VAL A 347 -3.98 24.13 4.40
C VAL A 347 -3.47 23.94 5.82
N PHE A 348 -2.15 23.83 6.01
CA PHE A 348 -1.53 23.67 7.32
C PHE A 348 -1.73 24.90 8.21
N GLU A 349 -1.54 26.10 7.67
CA GLU A 349 -1.78 27.36 8.41
C GLU A 349 -3.27 27.56 8.70
N THR A 350 -4.18 27.18 7.79
CA THR A 350 -5.62 27.21 8.05
C THR A 350 -5.99 26.29 9.21
N MET A 351 -5.40 25.09 9.28
CA MET A 351 -5.59 24.15 10.39
C MET A 351 -5.22 24.78 11.74
N LYS A 352 -4.07 25.46 11.81
CA LYS A 352 -3.61 26.18 13.01
C LYS A 352 -4.53 27.33 13.38
N ALA A 353 -4.94 28.13 12.38
CA ALA A 353 -5.83 29.28 12.56
C ALA A 353 -7.21 28.87 13.10
N GLU A 354 -7.70 27.67 12.77
CA GLU A 354 -8.94 27.11 13.33
C GLU A 354 -8.72 26.44 14.70
N GLY A 355 -7.54 26.61 15.32
CA GLY A 355 -7.23 26.10 16.65
C GLY A 355 -6.94 24.60 16.72
N ILE A 356 -6.85 23.90 15.57
CA ILE A 356 -6.55 22.47 15.52
C ILE A 356 -5.04 22.26 15.56
N LYS A 357 -4.52 21.74 16.66
CA LYS A 357 -3.08 21.50 16.82
C LYS A 357 -2.63 20.35 15.90
N PRO A 358 -1.58 20.54 15.06
CA PRO A 358 -0.96 19.47 14.30
C PRO A 358 -0.37 18.43 15.24
N ASP A 359 -0.62 17.15 14.98
CA ASP A 359 0.04 16.06 15.67
C ASP A 359 1.35 15.67 14.97
N ILE A 360 2.09 14.79 15.59
CA ILE A 360 3.38 14.32 15.06
C ILE A 360 3.24 13.64 13.67
N ARG A 361 2.11 12.98 13.40
CA ARG A 361 1.84 12.36 12.09
C ARG A 361 1.59 13.43 11.02
N THR A 362 0.91 14.51 11.37
CA THR A 362 0.67 15.64 10.47
C THR A 362 1.97 16.38 10.15
N LYS A 363 2.79 16.67 11.18
CA LYS A 363 4.13 17.26 11.01
C LYS A 363 5.04 16.35 10.17
N GLY A 364 5.03 15.03 10.43
CA GLY A 364 5.80 14.05 9.65
C GLY A 364 5.36 13.96 8.18
N SER A 365 4.05 14.10 7.90
CA SER A 365 3.52 14.18 6.53
C SER A 365 4.00 15.46 5.82
N LEU A 366 3.96 16.60 6.51
CA LEU A 366 4.46 17.88 6.02
C LEU A 366 5.94 17.79 5.65
N ALA A 367 6.79 17.28 6.56
CA ALA A 367 8.21 17.09 6.31
C ALA A 367 8.48 16.15 5.12
N ARG A 368 7.72 15.07 4.99
CA ARG A 368 7.83 14.15 3.85
C ARG A 368 7.55 14.84 2.53
N HIS A 369 6.51 15.66 2.44
CA HIS A 369 6.18 16.41 1.23
C HIS A 369 7.23 17.47 0.91
N TYR A 370 7.82 18.13 1.91
CA TYR A 370 8.97 19.04 1.69
C TYR A 370 10.16 18.28 1.12
N ILE A 371 10.50 17.10 1.65
CA ILE A 371 11.57 16.24 1.13
C ILE A 371 11.29 15.87 -0.33
N SER A 372 10.08 15.42 -0.63
CA SER A 372 9.68 15.06 -2.01
C SER A 372 9.70 16.25 -2.97
N GLY A 373 9.49 17.46 -2.48
CA GLY A 373 9.57 18.71 -3.23
C GLY A 373 10.99 19.31 -3.30
N GLY A 374 12.00 18.62 -2.74
CA GLY A 374 13.39 19.11 -2.72
C GLY A 374 13.67 20.25 -1.72
N LEU A 375 12.72 20.56 -0.82
CA LEU A 375 12.82 21.65 0.16
C LEU A 375 13.41 21.12 1.48
N GLN A 376 14.68 20.69 1.44
CA GLN A 376 15.34 20.03 2.57
C GLN A 376 15.42 20.92 3.82
N GLU A 377 15.67 22.22 3.68
CA GLU A 377 15.76 23.16 4.81
C GLU A 377 14.44 23.28 5.56
N LYS A 378 13.32 23.39 4.83
CA LYS A 378 11.98 23.41 5.45
C LYS A 378 11.65 22.08 6.13
N ALA A 379 12.02 20.97 5.52
CA ALA A 379 11.86 19.65 6.13
C ALA A 379 12.64 19.54 7.43
N GLU A 380 13.93 19.96 7.44
CA GLU A 380 14.78 19.93 8.62
C GLU A 380 14.23 20.81 9.75
N ALA A 381 13.70 22.00 9.43
CA ALA A 381 13.08 22.88 10.41
C ALA A 381 11.88 22.20 11.11
N VAL A 382 11.00 21.52 10.34
CA VAL A 382 9.87 20.78 10.91
C VAL A 382 10.33 19.59 11.75
N LEU A 383 11.40 18.87 11.33
CA LEU A 383 11.93 17.75 12.10
C LEU A 383 12.53 18.20 13.43
N LYS A 384 13.24 19.35 13.46
CA LYS A 384 13.75 19.94 14.69
C LYS A 384 12.64 20.39 15.64
N GLU A 385 11.58 20.99 15.11
CA GLU A 385 10.38 21.30 15.90
C GLU A 385 9.77 20.04 16.52
N MET A 386 9.71 18.93 15.77
CA MET A 386 9.21 17.64 16.28
C MET A 386 10.12 17.07 17.38
N GLU A 387 11.44 17.29 17.32
CA GLU A 387 12.36 16.85 18.37
C GLU A 387 12.11 17.57 19.70
N THR A 388 11.84 18.87 19.67
CA THR A 388 11.63 19.68 20.87
C THR A 388 10.26 19.40 21.52
N ASP A 389 9.22 19.28 20.70
CA ASP A 389 7.84 19.23 21.19
C ASP A 389 7.36 17.81 21.55
N ASP A 390 7.85 16.81 20.82
CA ASP A 390 7.18 15.51 20.75
C ASP A 390 8.03 14.31 21.20
N VAL A 391 9.37 14.45 21.34
CA VAL A 391 10.26 13.31 21.60
C VAL A 391 10.18 12.81 23.03
N ALA A 392 10.01 13.69 24.01
CA ALA A 392 9.97 13.31 25.41
C ALA A 392 8.73 12.46 25.75
N GLY A 393 8.87 11.13 25.65
CA GLY A 393 7.84 10.15 26.02
C GLY A 393 6.94 9.66 24.88
N ASN A 394 7.14 10.12 23.64
CA ASN A 394 6.34 9.68 22.50
C ASN A 394 7.11 8.69 21.61
N SER A 395 6.89 7.40 21.85
CA SER A 395 7.49 6.30 21.09
C SER A 395 7.26 6.38 19.56
N LEU A 396 6.20 7.05 19.11
CA LEU A 396 5.90 7.22 17.69
C LEU A 396 6.86 8.23 17.03
N ALA A 397 7.40 9.21 17.80
CA ALA A 397 8.32 10.20 17.28
C ALA A 397 9.53 9.56 16.61
N TYR A 398 10.16 8.60 17.28
CA TYR A 398 11.34 7.90 16.78
C TYR A 398 11.09 7.19 15.44
N THR A 399 9.92 6.55 15.29
CA THR A 399 9.56 5.83 14.05
C THR A 399 9.34 6.75 12.86
N ILE A 400 9.03 8.02 13.10
CA ILE A 400 8.83 9.04 12.06
C ILE A 400 10.13 9.79 11.76
N LEU A 401 10.86 10.20 12.80
CA LEU A 401 12.07 11.01 12.66
C LEU A 401 13.22 10.26 11.98
N LEU A 402 13.49 9.01 12.41
CA LEU A 402 14.60 8.21 11.88
C LEU A 402 14.59 8.10 10.34
N PRO A 403 13.51 7.62 9.69
CA PRO A 403 13.49 7.48 8.23
C PRO A 403 13.44 8.83 7.49
N LEU A 404 12.93 9.91 8.11
CA LEU A 404 12.90 11.25 7.50
C LEU A 404 14.26 11.92 7.55
N TYR A 405 14.99 11.85 8.67
CA TYR A 405 16.38 12.32 8.72
C TYR A 405 17.29 11.55 7.76
N ALA A 406 17.09 10.25 7.64
CA ALA A 406 17.81 9.45 6.66
C ALA A 406 17.49 9.89 5.21
N ALA A 407 16.24 10.28 4.93
CA ALA A 407 15.83 10.72 3.59
C ALA A 407 16.47 12.07 3.18
N ILE A 408 16.83 12.93 4.14
CA ILE A 408 17.60 14.17 3.89
C ILE A 408 19.12 13.98 4.05
N GLY A 409 19.60 12.74 4.28
CA GLY A 409 21.00 12.42 4.34
C GLY A 409 21.70 12.77 5.67
N LYS A 410 20.97 13.10 6.73
CA LYS A 410 21.52 13.54 8.04
C LYS A 410 21.85 12.34 8.93
N ALA A 411 22.98 11.69 8.68
CA ALA A 411 23.42 10.50 9.42
C ALA A 411 23.65 10.75 10.91
N ASP A 412 24.16 11.93 11.27
CA ASP A 412 24.47 12.26 12.67
C ASP A 412 23.18 12.45 13.50
N GLU A 413 22.13 13.05 12.89
CA GLU A 413 20.83 13.16 13.53
C GLU A 413 20.15 11.77 13.68
N VAL A 414 20.29 10.90 12.68
CA VAL A 414 19.82 9.50 12.82
C VAL A 414 20.49 8.81 13.99
N ARG A 415 21.82 8.98 14.14
CA ARG A 415 22.58 8.41 15.27
C ARG A 415 22.11 8.96 16.61
N LYS A 416 21.96 10.29 16.70
CA LYS A 416 21.46 10.97 17.91
C LYS A 416 20.07 10.48 18.31
N ILE A 417 19.11 10.43 17.37
CA ILE A 417 17.74 9.96 17.63
C ILE A 417 17.73 8.48 18.02
N TRP A 418 18.57 7.64 17.39
CA TRP A 418 18.71 6.25 17.77
C TRP A 418 19.22 6.09 19.21
N GLN A 419 20.28 6.80 19.60
CA GLN A 419 20.81 6.79 20.96
C GLN A 419 19.77 7.19 22.02
N LEU A 420 18.91 8.17 21.73
CA LEU A 420 17.83 8.58 22.63
C LEU A 420 16.79 7.47 22.84
N CYS A 421 16.53 6.63 21.83
CA CYS A 421 15.56 5.53 21.97
C CYS A 421 16.20 4.20 22.39
N GLU A 422 17.53 4.05 22.35
CA GLU A 422 18.26 2.81 22.60
C GLU A 422 18.13 2.29 24.04
N SER A 423 17.81 3.15 25.00
CA SER A 423 17.61 2.77 26.41
C SER A 423 16.43 1.80 26.59
N ASN A 424 15.37 1.94 25.79
CA ASN A 424 14.21 1.03 25.82
C ASN A 424 13.51 0.96 24.44
N PRO A 425 14.18 0.42 23.41
CA PRO A 425 13.63 0.39 22.06
C PRO A 425 12.52 -0.67 21.96
N ARG A 426 11.47 -0.32 21.22
CA ARG A 426 10.40 -1.24 20.79
C ARG A 426 10.76 -1.84 19.43
N LEU A 427 10.10 -2.92 19.03
CA LEU A 427 10.31 -3.54 17.71
C LEU A 427 10.17 -2.55 16.54
N SER A 428 9.22 -1.62 16.61
CA SER A 428 9.05 -0.59 15.59
C SER A 428 10.22 0.41 15.49
N HIS A 429 10.94 0.64 16.59
CA HIS A 429 12.13 1.51 16.57
C HIS A 429 13.29 0.84 15.86
N TYR A 430 13.51 -0.46 16.10
CA TYR A 430 14.52 -1.24 15.38
C TYR A 430 14.23 -1.24 13.87
N GLU A 431 12.97 -1.48 13.46
CA GLU A 431 12.59 -1.43 12.04
C GLU A 431 12.88 -0.06 11.42
N ALA A 432 12.50 1.02 12.09
CA ALA A 432 12.73 2.38 11.62
C ALA A 432 14.22 2.72 11.53
N ALA A 433 15.04 2.26 12.49
CA ALA A 433 16.48 2.47 12.48
C ALA A 433 17.17 1.68 11.36
N ILE A 434 16.80 0.38 11.17
CA ILE A 434 17.31 -0.45 10.07
C ILE A 434 16.97 0.20 8.71
N GLU A 435 15.72 0.66 8.53
CA GLU A 435 15.30 1.37 7.32
C GLU A 435 16.10 2.65 7.10
N ALA A 436 16.32 3.44 8.17
CA ALA A 436 17.06 4.69 8.11
C ALA A 436 18.53 4.48 7.70
N TRP A 437 19.22 3.54 8.34
CA TRP A 437 20.62 3.20 8.00
C TRP A 437 20.71 2.62 6.58
N GLY A 438 19.71 1.79 6.18
CA GLY A 438 19.63 1.29 4.81
C GLY A 438 19.48 2.39 3.76
N LYS A 439 18.66 3.42 4.01
CA LYS A 439 18.54 4.60 3.12
C LYS A 439 19.84 5.39 3.01
N LEU A 440 20.60 5.47 4.10
CA LEU A 440 21.91 6.10 4.14
C LEU A 440 23.03 5.22 3.55
N LYS A 441 22.71 4.02 3.07
CA LYS A 441 23.66 3.01 2.58
C LYS A 441 24.70 2.55 3.62
N LYS A 442 24.41 2.74 4.90
CA LYS A 442 25.24 2.30 6.02
C LYS A 442 24.76 0.93 6.47
N VAL A 443 25.20 -0.10 5.74
CA VAL A 443 24.72 -1.48 5.92
C VAL A 443 25.19 -2.04 7.26
N ASP A 444 26.43 -1.76 7.66
CA ASP A 444 27.01 -2.29 8.89
C ASP A 444 26.24 -1.82 10.13
N GLU A 445 25.82 -0.55 10.15
CA GLU A 445 24.97 -0.01 11.23
C GLU A 445 23.58 -0.63 11.22
N ALA A 446 23.01 -0.93 10.03
CA ALA A 446 21.72 -1.63 9.93
C ALA A 446 21.82 -3.08 10.45
N GLU A 447 22.91 -3.78 10.15
CA GLU A 447 23.22 -5.12 10.68
C GLU A 447 23.37 -5.08 12.21
N ALA A 448 24.14 -4.15 12.75
CA ALA A 448 24.33 -4.00 14.20
C ALA A 448 22.99 -3.78 14.93
N VAL A 449 22.11 -2.92 14.39
CA VAL A 449 20.77 -2.69 14.95
C VAL A 449 19.90 -3.95 14.85
N PHE A 450 20.02 -4.72 13.78
CA PHE A 450 19.29 -5.97 13.60
C PHE A 450 19.76 -7.04 14.60
N ASP A 451 21.07 -7.16 14.83
CA ASP A 451 21.65 -8.07 15.82
C ASP A 451 21.21 -7.72 17.24
N MET A 452 21.17 -6.42 17.58
CA MET A 452 20.60 -5.96 18.85
C MET A 452 19.14 -6.38 19.00
N MET A 453 18.35 -6.32 17.90
CA MET A 453 16.95 -6.77 17.90
C MET A 453 16.85 -8.29 18.10
N LEU A 454 17.69 -9.10 17.44
CA LEU A 454 17.75 -10.56 17.60
C LEU A 454 18.10 -10.95 19.04
N ASN A 455 19.09 -10.28 19.65
CA ASN A 455 19.51 -10.54 21.01
C ASN A 455 18.43 -10.23 22.05
N LYS A 456 17.58 -9.23 21.77
CA LYS A 456 16.50 -8.84 22.70
C LYS A 456 15.24 -9.67 22.54
N TYR A 457 14.95 -10.18 21.35
CA TYR A 457 13.70 -10.87 21.01
C TYR A 457 13.99 -12.23 20.40
N GLN A 458 13.67 -13.31 21.10
CA GLN A 458 13.97 -14.69 20.69
C GLN A 458 13.18 -15.17 19.46
N ASN A 459 11.91 -14.70 19.31
CA ASN A 459 11.02 -15.14 18.23
C ASN A 459 10.61 -13.95 17.36
N LEU A 460 11.36 -13.68 16.30
CA LEU A 460 11.04 -12.63 15.36
C LEU A 460 10.15 -13.14 14.23
N SER A 461 9.13 -12.36 13.87
CA SER A 461 8.31 -12.66 12.69
C SER A 461 9.05 -12.38 11.39
N SER A 462 8.64 -13.03 10.29
CA SER A 462 9.22 -12.82 8.95
C SER A 462 9.25 -11.35 8.52
N LYS A 463 8.33 -10.53 9.00
CA LYS A 463 8.31 -9.09 8.74
C LYS A 463 9.59 -8.39 9.23
N ARG A 464 10.15 -8.82 10.37
CA ARG A 464 11.34 -8.21 10.96
C ARG A 464 12.59 -8.50 10.12
N TYR A 465 12.72 -9.75 9.66
CA TYR A 465 13.75 -10.13 8.71
C TYR A 465 13.64 -9.36 7.39
N SER A 466 12.42 -9.10 6.92
CA SER A 466 12.19 -8.32 5.69
C SER A 466 12.73 -6.89 5.77
N ALA A 467 12.87 -6.29 6.95
CA ALA A 467 13.47 -4.95 7.10
C ALA A 467 14.94 -4.96 6.64
N LEU A 468 15.76 -5.88 7.15
CA LEU A 468 17.17 -6.00 6.75
C LEU A 468 17.32 -6.58 5.33
N LEU A 469 16.45 -7.51 4.91
CA LEU A 469 16.43 -8.01 3.53
C LEU A 469 16.21 -6.88 2.51
N ASN A 470 15.37 -5.89 2.81
CA ASN A 470 15.20 -4.72 1.96
C ASN A 470 16.47 -3.85 1.90
N VAL A 471 17.23 -3.74 3.00
CA VAL A 471 18.51 -3.05 2.99
C VAL A 471 19.49 -3.76 2.07
N TYR A 472 19.61 -5.08 2.16
CA TYR A 472 20.47 -5.87 1.26
C TYR A 472 20.03 -5.77 -0.20
N ALA A 473 18.72 -5.82 -0.47
CA ALA A 473 18.19 -5.64 -1.82
C ALA A 473 18.56 -4.27 -2.41
N ASN A 474 18.41 -3.20 -1.63
CA ASN A 474 18.72 -1.84 -2.09
C ASN A 474 20.24 -1.60 -2.27
N ASN A 475 21.09 -2.44 -1.68
CA ASN A 475 22.56 -2.36 -1.77
C ASN A 475 23.18 -3.50 -2.62
N ASN A 476 22.38 -4.23 -3.38
CA ASN A 476 22.80 -5.33 -4.29
C ASN A 476 23.59 -6.47 -3.58
N MET A 477 23.25 -6.76 -2.33
CA MET A 477 23.95 -7.74 -1.51
C MET A 477 23.21 -9.09 -1.50
N LEU A 478 23.11 -9.75 -2.67
CA LEU A 478 22.37 -11.01 -2.84
C LEU A 478 22.84 -12.10 -1.88
N GLY A 479 24.16 -12.30 -1.75
CA GLY A 479 24.74 -13.35 -0.88
C GLY A 479 24.33 -13.20 0.59
N LYS A 480 24.52 -11.97 1.17
CA LYS A 480 24.07 -11.70 2.55
C LYS A 480 22.54 -11.84 2.71
N GLY A 481 21.79 -11.41 1.68
CA GLY A 481 20.32 -11.55 1.70
C GLY A 481 19.87 -13.00 1.75
N MET A 482 20.47 -13.89 0.95
CA MET A 482 20.13 -15.31 0.94
C MET A 482 20.57 -16.01 2.23
N GLU A 483 21.73 -15.64 2.80
CA GLU A 483 22.16 -16.17 4.09
C GLU A 483 21.19 -15.77 5.22
N LEU A 484 20.69 -14.51 5.21
CA LEU A 484 19.68 -14.09 6.17
C LEU A 484 18.35 -14.85 6.01
N VAL A 485 17.94 -15.18 4.77
CA VAL A 485 16.77 -16.05 4.53
C VAL A 485 16.98 -17.43 5.10
N LYS A 486 18.17 -18.02 4.93
CA LYS A 486 18.54 -19.31 5.50
C LYS A 486 18.49 -19.28 7.02
N GLN A 487 19.11 -18.29 7.66
CA GLN A 487 19.06 -18.08 9.11
C GLN A 487 17.61 -17.92 9.61
N MET A 488 16.76 -17.19 8.88
CA MET A 488 15.34 -17.03 9.21
C MET A 488 14.60 -18.37 9.22
N THR A 489 14.87 -19.24 8.24
CA THR A 489 14.22 -20.56 8.14
C THR A 489 14.75 -21.54 9.18
N GLU A 490 16.04 -21.52 9.48
CA GLU A 490 16.66 -22.29 10.56
C GLU A 490 16.08 -21.92 11.93
N ASN A 491 15.72 -20.65 12.14
CA ASN A 491 15.01 -20.18 13.34
C ASN A 491 13.51 -20.51 13.33
N GLY A 492 13.04 -21.37 12.43
CA GLY A 492 11.63 -21.80 12.35
C GLY A 492 10.66 -20.74 11.84
N CYS A 493 11.15 -19.61 11.31
CA CYS A 493 10.31 -18.52 10.87
C CYS A 493 9.82 -18.76 9.43
N HIS A 494 8.50 -18.80 9.23
CA HIS A 494 7.91 -18.99 7.91
C HIS A 494 8.11 -17.77 6.99
N ILE A 495 8.34 -18.02 5.70
CA ILE A 495 8.48 -16.98 4.68
C ILE A 495 7.11 -16.34 4.43
N GLY A 496 6.97 -15.08 4.82
CA GLY A 496 5.75 -14.29 4.64
C GLY A 496 5.74 -13.51 3.30
N PRO A 497 4.61 -12.82 2.98
CA PRO A 497 4.48 -12.05 1.73
C PRO A 497 5.56 -10.98 1.54
N LEU A 498 5.95 -10.31 2.63
CA LEU A 498 7.00 -9.28 2.61
C LEU A 498 8.38 -9.89 2.35
N THR A 499 8.66 -11.06 2.91
CA THR A 499 9.94 -11.75 2.68
C THR A 499 10.05 -12.24 1.24
N TRP A 500 8.97 -12.83 0.68
CA TRP A 500 8.93 -13.18 -0.74
C TRP A 500 9.22 -11.96 -1.63
N ASP A 501 8.60 -10.81 -1.32
CA ASP A 501 8.86 -9.57 -2.04
C ASP A 501 10.33 -9.13 -1.95
N SER A 502 10.92 -9.20 -0.76
CA SER A 502 12.34 -8.82 -0.55
C SER A 502 13.29 -9.76 -1.30
N ILE A 503 13.02 -11.07 -1.32
CA ILE A 503 13.81 -12.06 -2.09
C ILE A 503 13.71 -11.79 -3.60
N ILE A 504 12.50 -11.52 -4.09
CA ILE A 504 12.30 -11.17 -5.51
C ILE A 504 13.11 -9.91 -5.87
N ARG A 505 13.09 -8.89 -5.00
CA ARG A 505 13.88 -7.67 -5.23
C ARG A 505 15.39 -7.94 -5.21
N LEU A 506 15.86 -8.79 -4.31
CA LEU A 506 17.27 -9.20 -4.28
C LEU A 506 17.72 -9.78 -5.62
N TYR A 507 16.96 -10.73 -6.19
CA TYR A 507 17.28 -11.31 -7.48
C TYR A 507 17.16 -10.29 -8.63
N ILE A 508 16.16 -9.42 -8.61
CA ILE A 508 16.00 -8.36 -9.61
C ILE A 508 17.17 -7.38 -9.59
N GLN A 509 17.63 -6.96 -8.41
CA GLN A 509 18.78 -6.06 -8.29
C GLN A 509 20.11 -6.72 -8.68
N ALA A 510 20.21 -8.04 -8.50
CA ALA A 510 21.34 -8.83 -8.99
C ALA A 510 21.30 -9.09 -10.51
N GLY A 511 20.21 -8.69 -11.20
CA GLY A 511 20.03 -8.94 -12.64
C GLY A 511 19.45 -10.32 -12.97
N GLU A 512 19.14 -11.14 -11.97
CA GLU A 512 18.68 -12.53 -12.13
C GLU A 512 17.13 -12.59 -12.20
N VAL A 513 16.56 -12.05 -13.28
CA VAL A 513 15.11 -11.89 -13.45
C VAL A 513 14.37 -13.23 -13.49
N GLU A 514 14.96 -14.25 -14.11
CA GLU A 514 14.38 -15.61 -14.23
C GLU A 514 14.28 -16.30 -12.86
N LYS A 515 15.31 -16.15 -12.01
CA LYS A 515 15.24 -16.64 -10.63
C LYS A 515 14.19 -15.87 -9.81
N ALA A 516 14.07 -14.56 -10.00
CA ALA A 516 13.01 -13.78 -9.38
C ALA A 516 11.61 -14.27 -9.80
N GLU A 517 11.41 -14.60 -11.09
CA GLU A 517 10.15 -15.18 -11.58
C GLU A 517 9.90 -16.59 -11.00
N SER A 518 10.93 -17.42 -10.87
CA SER A 518 10.83 -18.74 -10.23
C SER A 518 10.36 -18.60 -8.77
N VAL A 519 10.96 -17.67 -8.02
CA VAL A 519 10.55 -17.34 -6.63
C VAL A 519 9.10 -16.87 -6.57
N LEU A 520 8.68 -15.99 -7.49
CA LEU A 520 7.28 -15.53 -7.59
C LEU A 520 6.33 -16.72 -7.82
N ASN A 521 6.71 -17.66 -8.68
CA ASN A 521 5.93 -18.87 -8.97
C ASN A 521 5.82 -19.78 -7.75
N LYS A 522 6.93 -19.97 -7.00
CA LYS A 522 6.91 -20.70 -5.73
C LYS A 522 5.96 -20.03 -4.73
N ALA A 523 6.04 -18.70 -4.56
CA ALA A 523 5.16 -17.94 -3.68
C ALA A 523 3.67 -18.04 -4.10
N ALA A 524 3.37 -18.03 -5.40
CA ALA A 524 2.01 -18.14 -5.92
C ALA A 524 1.39 -19.54 -5.71
N LYS A 525 2.20 -20.60 -5.70
CA LYS A 525 1.76 -21.98 -5.40
C LYS A 525 1.43 -22.18 -3.92
N HIS A 526 1.96 -21.36 -3.03
CA HIS A 526 1.67 -21.44 -1.60
C HIS A 526 0.22 -21.07 -1.31
N ALA A 527 -0.58 -22.03 -0.83
CA ALA A 527 -2.00 -21.84 -0.57
C ALA A 527 -2.32 -20.76 0.48
N ARG A 528 -1.38 -20.48 1.39
CA ARG A 528 -1.56 -19.53 2.50
C ARG A 528 -1.07 -18.09 2.21
N VAL A 529 -0.24 -17.91 1.18
CA VAL A 529 0.46 -16.65 0.92
C VAL A 529 0.28 -16.24 -0.53
N LYS A 530 -0.49 -15.18 -0.77
CA LYS A 530 -0.60 -14.62 -2.13
C LYS A 530 0.51 -13.59 -2.33
N PRO A 531 1.25 -13.64 -3.45
CA PRO A 531 2.23 -12.61 -3.80
C PRO A 531 1.58 -11.22 -3.88
N MET A 532 2.30 -10.19 -3.47
CA MET A 532 1.81 -8.82 -3.48
C MET A 532 1.86 -8.23 -4.90
N PHE A 533 1.02 -7.24 -5.16
CA PHE A 533 1.05 -6.48 -6.42
C PHE A 533 2.46 -6.00 -6.78
N ARG A 534 3.19 -5.46 -5.81
CA ARG A 534 4.54 -4.92 -6.02
C ARG A 534 5.56 -5.99 -6.42
N SER A 535 5.41 -7.23 -5.96
CA SER A 535 6.29 -8.35 -6.33
C SER A 535 6.17 -8.68 -7.82
N TYR A 536 4.95 -8.67 -8.35
CA TYR A 536 4.71 -8.85 -9.79
C TYR A 536 5.21 -7.65 -10.60
N ILE A 537 4.89 -6.42 -10.16
CA ILE A 537 5.20 -5.22 -10.94
C ILE A 537 6.70 -4.97 -11.07
N VAL A 538 7.51 -5.33 -10.06
CA VAL A 538 8.97 -5.19 -10.13
C VAL A 538 9.57 -6.10 -11.20
N ILE A 539 9.10 -7.35 -11.32
CA ILE A 539 9.51 -8.28 -12.39
C ILE A 539 9.04 -7.76 -13.75
N MET A 540 7.78 -7.35 -13.84
CA MET A 540 7.20 -6.80 -15.06
C MET A 540 7.92 -5.52 -15.54
N ASP A 541 8.25 -4.61 -14.62
CA ASP A 541 9.03 -3.39 -14.95
C ASP A 541 10.43 -3.73 -15.46
N GLN A 542 11.04 -4.82 -14.99
CA GLN A 542 12.36 -5.23 -15.47
C GLN A 542 12.30 -5.80 -16.89
N TYR A 543 11.33 -6.68 -17.19
CA TYR A 543 11.09 -7.13 -18.58
C TYR A 543 10.68 -5.97 -19.49
N ALA A 544 9.89 -5.01 -18.97
CA ALA A 544 9.52 -3.83 -19.74
C ALA A 544 10.72 -2.93 -20.05
N LYS A 545 11.70 -2.80 -19.16
CA LYS A 545 12.94 -2.04 -19.41
C LYS A 545 13.78 -2.65 -20.52
N SER A 546 13.87 -3.97 -20.59
CA SER A 546 14.60 -4.69 -21.66
C SER A 546 13.82 -4.75 -22.97
N GLY A 547 12.56 -4.32 -23.03
CA GLY A 547 11.69 -4.44 -24.19
C GLY A 547 11.21 -5.88 -24.46
N ASP A 548 11.28 -6.76 -23.46
CA ASP A 548 10.77 -8.13 -23.57
C ASP A 548 9.25 -8.15 -23.43
N ILE A 549 8.56 -7.99 -24.58
CA ILE A 549 7.10 -7.97 -24.64
C ILE A 549 6.53 -9.31 -24.19
N HIS A 550 7.15 -10.43 -24.60
CA HIS A 550 6.63 -11.76 -24.33
C HIS A 550 6.51 -12.04 -22.82
N ASN A 551 7.59 -11.85 -22.08
CA ASN A 551 7.58 -12.08 -20.65
C ASN A 551 6.78 -10.98 -19.91
N THR A 552 6.76 -9.75 -20.41
CA THR A 552 5.90 -8.68 -19.85
C THR A 552 4.42 -9.05 -19.96
N GLU A 553 3.96 -9.54 -21.13
CA GLU A 553 2.58 -10.02 -21.33
C GLU A 553 2.25 -11.23 -20.44
N LYS A 554 3.18 -12.16 -20.29
CA LYS A 554 3.02 -13.33 -19.43
C LYS A 554 2.78 -12.91 -17.97
N VAL A 555 3.58 -11.98 -17.44
CA VAL A 555 3.39 -11.44 -16.07
C VAL A 555 2.10 -10.62 -16.00
N PHE A 556 1.76 -9.83 -17.01
CA PHE A 556 0.51 -9.08 -17.11
C PHE A 556 -0.71 -10.00 -16.97
N HIS A 557 -0.76 -11.11 -17.70
CA HIS A 557 -1.86 -12.06 -17.62
C HIS A 557 -1.98 -12.70 -16.23
N ARG A 558 -0.84 -13.03 -15.59
CA ARG A 558 -0.83 -13.53 -14.22
C ARG A 558 -1.37 -12.52 -13.21
N MET A 559 -1.01 -11.25 -13.38
CA MET A 559 -1.52 -10.17 -12.52
C MET A 559 -3.03 -10.00 -12.68
N ARG A 560 -3.56 -10.11 -13.90
CA ARG A 560 -5.01 -10.10 -14.14
C ARG A 560 -5.71 -11.29 -13.45
N GLN A 561 -5.14 -12.50 -13.54
CA GLN A 561 -5.66 -13.69 -12.85
C GLN A 561 -5.59 -13.55 -11.33
N ALA A 562 -4.60 -12.86 -10.80
CA ALA A 562 -4.47 -12.55 -9.38
C ALA A 562 -5.43 -11.45 -8.89
N GLY A 563 -6.23 -10.84 -9.79
CA GLY A 563 -7.23 -9.83 -9.44
C GLY A 563 -6.75 -8.38 -9.54
N PHE A 564 -5.59 -8.12 -10.16
CA PHE A 564 -5.03 -6.78 -10.30
C PHE A 564 -5.36 -6.09 -11.64
N ALA A 565 -6.37 -6.56 -12.38
CA ALA A 565 -6.69 -6.12 -13.74
C ALA A 565 -6.92 -4.60 -13.86
N SER A 566 -7.57 -3.97 -12.89
CA SER A 566 -7.95 -2.55 -12.93
C SER A 566 -6.85 -1.57 -12.46
N GLN A 567 -5.61 -2.05 -12.30
CA GLN A 567 -4.52 -1.21 -11.83
C GLN A 567 -3.86 -0.44 -12.98
N PHE A 568 -3.87 0.90 -12.91
CA PHE A 568 -3.24 1.79 -13.89
C PHE A 568 -1.76 1.46 -14.16
N ARG A 569 -1.00 1.19 -13.10
CA ARG A 569 0.42 0.87 -13.14
C ARG A 569 0.74 -0.35 -14.01
N LEU A 570 -0.17 -1.31 -14.06
CA LEU A 570 -0.06 -2.52 -14.86
C LEU A 570 0.04 -2.18 -16.36
N TYR A 571 -0.87 -1.32 -16.85
CA TYR A 571 -0.87 -0.87 -18.23
C TYR A 571 0.30 0.05 -18.55
N GLN A 572 0.72 0.89 -17.61
CA GLN A 572 1.90 1.74 -17.77
C GLN A 572 3.17 0.90 -18.02
N ALA A 573 3.37 -0.17 -17.24
CA ALA A 573 4.49 -1.07 -17.45
C ALA A 573 4.41 -1.82 -18.79
N LEU A 574 3.22 -2.30 -19.15
CA LEU A 574 3.00 -3.01 -20.42
C LEU A 574 3.29 -2.12 -21.63
N ILE A 575 2.73 -0.91 -21.66
CA ILE A 575 2.95 0.04 -22.76
C ILE A 575 4.45 0.42 -22.86
N ARG A 576 5.14 0.55 -21.70
CA ARG A 576 6.59 0.80 -21.70
C ARG A 576 7.38 -0.33 -22.37
N ALA A 577 6.96 -1.59 -22.19
CA ALA A 577 7.60 -2.72 -22.88
C ALA A 577 7.49 -2.58 -24.41
N TYR A 578 6.30 -2.26 -24.92
CA TYR A 578 6.09 -2.04 -26.35
C TYR A 578 6.88 -0.84 -26.88
N MET A 579 6.96 0.26 -26.09
CA MET A 579 7.78 1.42 -26.45
C MET A 579 9.27 1.06 -26.56
N ASN A 580 9.80 0.35 -25.57
CA ASN A 580 11.21 -0.02 -25.53
C ASN A 580 11.56 -1.04 -26.62
N ALA A 581 10.64 -1.92 -26.96
CA ALA A 581 10.76 -2.86 -28.07
C ALA A 581 10.54 -2.20 -29.45
N LYS A 582 10.11 -0.92 -29.50
CA LYS A 582 9.71 -0.22 -30.72
C LYS A 582 8.66 -1.00 -31.52
N ALA A 583 7.75 -1.66 -30.85
CA ALA A 583 6.70 -2.48 -31.45
C ALA A 583 5.31 -1.85 -31.28
N PRO A 584 4.41 -2.01 -32.25
CA PRO A 584 3.04 -1.50 -32.12
C PRO A 584 2.21 -2.34 -31.14
N ALA A 585 1.38 -1.67 -30.33
CA ALA A 585 0.51 -2.31 -29.34
C ALA A 585 -0.93 -2.40 -29.85
N TYR A 586 -1.25 -3.46 -30.59
CA TYR A 586 -2.60 -3.67 -31.13
C TYR A 586 -3.63 -3.93 -30.01
N GLY A 587 -4.81 -3.34 -30.14
CA GLY A 587 -5.95 -3.57 -29.23
C GLY A 587 -5.73 -3.09 -27.79
N MET A 588 -4.72 -2.27 -27.50
CA MET A 588 -4.40 -1.83 -26.14
C MET A 588 -5.52 -0.98 -25.53
N ASN A 589 -6.13 -0.09 -26.32
CA ASN A 589 -7.24 0.74 -25.88
C ASN A 589 -8.48 -0.09 -25.51
N GLU A 590 -8.78 -1.12 -26.29
CA GLU A 590 -9.89 -2.06 -26.04
C GLU A 590 -9.65 -2.87 -24.76
N ARG A 591 -8.42 -3.33 -24.57
CA ARG A 591 -8.01 -4.04 -23.33
C ARG A 591 -8.15 -3.15 -22.09
N MET A 592 -7.71 -1.88 -22.18
CA MET A 592 -7.86 -0.91 -21.08
C MET A 592 -9.33 -0.62 -20.76
N LYS A 593 -10.17 -0.45 -21.79
CA LYS A 593 -11.62 -0.24 -21.63
C LYS A 593 -12.28 -1.45 -20.96
N ALA A 594 -11.94 -2.67 -21.39
CA ALA A 594 -12.45 -3.91 -20.82
C ALA A 594 -12.11 -4.03 -19.31
N ASP A 595 -10.91 -3.63 -18.92
CA ASP A 595 -10.45 -3.63 -17.53
C ASP A 595 -10.86 -2.34 -16.76
N LYS A 596 -11.66 -1.45 -17.37
CA LYS A 596 -12.12 -0.17 -16.82
C LYS A 596 -10.98 0.78 -16.41
N VAL A 597 -9.86 0.71 -17.11
CA VAL A 597 -8.71 1.61 -16.93
C VAL A 597 -8.76 2.71 -17.99
N PHE A 598 -8.84 3.95 -17.55
CA PHE A 598 -8.84 5.11 -18.43
C PHE A 598 -7.48 5.80 -18.40
N PRO A 599 -6.89 6.12 -19.57
CA PRO A 599 -5.58 6.74 -19.63
C PRO A 599 -5.63 8.18 -19.09
N ASN A 600 -4.66 8.53 -18.26
CA ASN A 600 -4.36 9.93 -17.96
C ASN A 600 -3.56 10.55 -19.13
N LYS A 601 -3.25 11.85 -19.04
CA LYS A 601 -2.52 12.57 -20.09
C LYS A 601 -1.16 11.93 -20.42
N GLU A 602 -0.43 11.46 -19.43
CA GLU A 602 0.87 10.80 -19.58
C GLU A 602 0.73 9.45 -20.31
N LEU A 603 -0.17 8.59 -19.85
CA LEU A 603 -0.41 7.29 -20.46
C LEU A 603 -0.98 7.41 -21.86
N ALA A 604 -1.83 8.41 -22.13
CA ALA A 604 -2.34 8.70 -23.46
C ALA A 604 -1.21 9.10 -24.42
N ALA A 605 -0.23 9.90 -23.95
CA ALA A 605 0.97 10.24 -24.72
C ALA A 605 1.85 9.01 -24.98
N MET A 606 1.99 8.09 -24.04
CA MET A 606 2.70 6.82 -24.24
C MET A 606 1.96 5.92 -25.23
N LEU A 607 0.63 5.81 -25.14
CA LEU A 607 -0.21 5.05 -26.07
C LEU A 607 -0.07 5.54 -27.51
N SER A 608 -0.06 6.86 -27.71
CA SER A 608 0.11 7.43 -29.06
C SER A 608 1.45 7.08 -29.71
N GLN A 609 2.48 6.75 -28.93
CA GLN A 609 3.79 6.34 -29.46
C GLN A 609 3.80 4.88 -29.94
N VAL A 610 2.96 4.03 -29.36
CA VAL A 610 2.85 2.59 -29.71
C VAL A 610 1.62 2.28 -30.53
N ASP A 611 0.87 3.31 -30.97
CA ASP A 611 -0.32 3.15 -31.79
C ASP A 611 0.08 2.61 -33.17
N PRO A 612 -0.43 1.43 -33.58
CA PRO A 612 -0.14 0.85 -34.90
C PRO A 612 -0.67 1.69 -36.09
N PHE A 613 -1.64 2.56 -35.84
CA PHE A 613 -2.27 3.42 -36.84
C PHE A 613 -1.76 4.87 -36.79
N ARG A 614 -0.65 5.11 -36.09
CA ARG A 614 -0.05 6.44 -36.04
C ARG A 614 0.39 6.88 -37.44
N LYS A 615 -0.16 8.01 -37.90
CA LYS A 615 0.35 8.69 -39.10
C LYS A 615 1.80 9.12 -38.84
N THR A 616 2.71 8.60 -39.63
CA THR A 616 4.11 9.03 -39.63
C THR A 616 4.29 10.09 -40.69
N ALA A 617 5.30 10.95 -40.55
CA ALA A 617 5.61 11.96 -41.57
C ALA A 617 5.81 11.34 -42.97
N VAL A 618 6.20 10.06 -43.04
CA VAL A 618 6.33 9.31 -44.31
C VAL A 618 4.96 8.92 -44.88
N SER A 619 3.99 8.58 -44.03
CA SER A 619 2.62 8.27 -44.50
C SER A 619 1.86 9.51 -44.98
N GLU A 620 2.17 10.70 -44.41
CA GLU A 620 1.60 11.98 -44.88
C GLU A 620 2.18 12.43 -46.23
N ILE A 621 3.37 11.94 -46.58
CA ILE A 621 3.99 12.23 -47.92
C ILE A 621 3.47 11.26 -48.97
N LEU A 622 2.93 10.10 -48.59
CA LEU A 622 2.43 9.07 -49.49
C LEU A 622 0.90 9.14 -49.75
N GLU A 623 0.16 9.95 -48.95
CA GLU A 623 -1.22 10.36 -49.25
C GLU A 623 -1.24 11.65 -50.06
#